data_6997709138afec60f8c79b2b09e41b8a
#
_entry.id   6997709138afec60f8c79b2b09e41b8a
#
_cell.length_a   1.000
_cell.length_b   1.000
_cell.length_c   1.000
_cell.angle_alpha   90.00
_cell.angle_beta   90.00
_cell.angle_gamma   90.00
#
_symmetry.space_group_name_H-M   'P 1'
#
loop_
_entity.id
_entity.type
_entity.pdbx_description
1 polymer ?
#
loop_
_entity_poly.entity_id
_entity_poly.type
_entity_poly.pdbx_seq_one_letter_code
_entity_poly.pdbx_strand_id
1 'polypeptide(L)'
;MRLQFIISEIWVALRRNLSMAISVALVTMVSVLFLGLAVLAQRQVDTMKDYWYDRVQVSIFLCTAKSDLPNCAMGAVTDAQRKDILSQLEAMKPMVQNVFLESQQQAYDRLKAHYKDSATYREITPAQMPESFRVQLSDPTRYDVVTSAFTGAPGVGEVQDQRRVLDPLFNVLRGLSFGALGLAALMVLCSVLLVATTIRQTAFSRRRETGIMRLVGASAFNIQLPFILETLIATVAGAVLAVGVLWALVRYGIGYLGKRLPISFVTTADLWLVAPWLLATAAGLAILTAWLTLRRYLRV
;
A
#
# COMPACT_ATOMS: atom_id res chain seq x y z
N MET A 1 -42.66 -4.42 19.20
CA MET A 1 -42.50 -3.83 20.55
C MET A 1 -41.10 -3.99 21.16
N ARG A 2 -40.42 -5.16 21.07
CA ARG A 2 -39.09 -5.34 21.70
C ARG A 2 -37.97 -4.48 21.08
N LEU A 3 -37.97 -4.28 19.78
CA LEU A 3 -36.90 -3.54 19.08
C LEU A 3 -36.93 -2.03 19.39
N GLN A 4 -38.10 -1.42 19.37
CA GLN A 4 -38.26 0.01 19.71
C GLN A 4 -37.91 0.31 21.17
N PHE A 5 -38.21 -0.62 22.07
CA PHE A 5 -37.82 -0.51 23.47
C PHE A 5 -36.29 -0.55 23.62
N ILE A 6 -35.62 -1.50 22.97
CA ILE A 6 -34.15 -1.64 23.02
C ILE A 6 -33.48 -0.38 22.44
N ILE A 7 -33.97 0.16 21.30
CA ILE A 7 -33.42 1.35 20.71
C ILE A 7 -33.59 2.59 21.61
N SER A 8 -34.75 2.75 22.25
CA SER A 8 -34.98 3.86 23.19
C SER A 8 -34.11 3.75 24.43
N GLU A 9 -33.91 2.55 24.96
CA GLU A 9 -33.02 2.30 26.10
C GLU A 9 -31.55 2.60 25.79
N ILE A 10 -31.08 2.20 24.62
CA ILE A 10 -29.74 2.50 24.14
C ILE A 10 -29.57 4.01 23.98
N TRP A 11 -30.54 4.72 23.41
CA TRP A 11 -30.48 6.16 23.22
C TRP A 11 -30.40 6.93 24.54
N VAL A 12 -31.18 6.52 25.53
CA VAL A 12 -31.12 7.08 26.89
C VAL A 12 -29.79 6.77 27.56
N ALA A 13 -29.27 5.55 27.41
CA ALA A 13 -27.97 5.13 27.93
C ALA A 13 -26.82 5.94 27.33
N LEU A 14 -26.84 6.13 25.98
CA LEU A 14 -25.85 6.93 25.26
C LEU A 14 -25.86 8.39 25.74
N ARG A 15 -27.02 9.02 25.90
CA ARG A 15 -27.16 10.39 26.40
C ARG A 15 -26.63 10.53 27.84
N ARG A 16 -26.88 9.54 28.69
CA ARG A 16 -26.42 9.55 30.07
C ARG A 16 -24.88 9.41 30.20
N ASN A 17 -24.24 8.74 29.24
CA ASN A 17 -22.79 8.51 29.20
C ASN A 17 -22.13 9.09 27.95
N LEU A 18 -22.60 10.25 27.48
CA LEU A 18 -22.15 10.85 26.22
C LEU A 18 -20.62 11.07 26.15
N SER A 19 -20.03 11.53 27.23
CA SER A 19 -18.57 11.73 27.33
C SER A 19 -17.78 10.46 27.06
N MET A 20 -18.24 9.34 27.60
CA MET A 20 -17.65 8.02 27.40
C MET A 20 -17.81 7.54 25.96
N ALA A 21 -19.01 7.67 25.39
CA ALA A 21 -19.28 7.26 24.02
C ALA A 21 -18.45 8.08 23.02
N ILE A 22 -18.30 9.38 23.25
CA ILE A 22 -17.44 10.26 22.43
C ILE A 22 -15.98 9.84 22.55
N SER A 23 -15.47 9.54 23.74
CA SER A 23 -14.09 9.11 23.92
C SER A 23 -13.80 7.80 23.19
N VAL A 24 -14.68 6.81 23.27
CA VAL A 24 -14.57 5.55 22.52
C VAL A 24 -14.62 5.82 21.01
N ALA A 25 -15.57 6.63 20.54
CA ALA A 25 -15.70 6.97 19.13
C ALA A 25 -14.45 7.68 18.61
N LEU A 26 -13.89 8.65 19.33
CA LEU A 26 -12.70 9.39 18.92
C LEU A 26 -11.46 8.49 18.85
N VAL A 27 -11.23 7.65 19.87
CA VAL A 27 -10.08 6.75 19.86
C VAL A 27 -10.22 5.70 18.76
N THR A 28 -11.42 5.17 18.54
CA THR A 28 -11.67 4.26 17.43
C THR A 28 -11.51 4.96 16.10
N MET A 29 -11.99 6.18 15.94
CA MET A 29 -11.80 6.99 14.73
C MET A 29 -10.31 7.12 14.39
N VAL A 30 -9.48 7.52 15.36
CA VAL A 30 -8.04 7.66 15.15
C VAL A 30 -7.39 6.33 14.80
N SER A 31 -7.71 5.25 15.54
CA SER A 31 -7.13 3.93 15.28
C SER A 31 -7.51 3.39 13.90
N VAL A 32 -8.77 3.50 13.49
CA VAL A 32 -9.26 3.06 12.17
C VAL A 32 -8.70 3.96 11.07
N LEU A 33 -8.52 5.26 11.33
CA LEU A 33 -7.90 6.19 10.40
C LEU A 33 -6.45 5.77 10.08
N PHE A 34 -5.64 5.50 11.12
CA PHE A 34 -4.26 5.03 10.93
C PHE A 34 -4.21 3.67 10.24
N LEU A 35 -5.11 2.74 10.59
CA LEU A 35 -5.20 1.44 9.91
C LEU A 35 -5.55 1.62 8.43
N GLY A 36 -6.54 2.46 8.13
CA GLY A 36 -6.92 2.75 6.76
C GLY A 36 -5.80 3.43 5.96
N LEU A 37 -5.10 4.41 6.57
CA LEU A 37 -3.93 5.04 5.94
C LEU A 37 -2.82 4.02 5.64
N ALA A 38 -2.53 3.11 6.57
CA ALA A 38 -1.51 2.08 6.38
C ALA A 38 -1.86 1.13 5.23
N VAL A 39 -3.13 0.68 5.15
CA VAL A 39 -3.62 -0.18 4.07
C VAL A 39 -3.62 0.54 2.72
N LEU A 40 -4.05 1.81 2.68
CA LEU A 40 -4.03 2.61 1.45
C LEU A 40 -2.59 2.93 1.01
N ALA A 41 -1.67 3.19 1.94
CA ALA A 41 -0.25 3.37 1.63
C ALA A 41 0.37 2.10 1.03
N GLN A 42 0.05 0.92 1.59
CA GLN A 42 0.50 -0.35 1.02
C GLN A 42 -0.02 -0.54 -0.41
N ARG A 43 -1.32 -0.31 -0.65
CA ARG A 43 -1.90 -0.36 -2.00
C ARG A 43 -1.27 0.65 -2.95
N GLN A 44 -0.95 1.86 -2.46
CA GLN A 44 -0.26 2.87 -3.26
C GLN A 44 1.12 2.39 -3.72
N VAL A 45 1.89 1.76 -2.83
CA VAL A 45 3.22 1.21 -3.16
C VAL A 45 3.08 0.10 -4.22
N ASP A 46 2.10 -0.81 -4.06
CA ASP A 46 1.85 -1.89 -5.01
C ASP A 46 1.43 -1.33 -6.39
N THR A 47 0.48 -0.39 -6.43
CA THR A 47 0.05 0.26 -7.69
C THR A 47 1.19 1.01 -8.38
N MET A 48 2.04 1.71 -7.62
CA MET A 48 3.22 2.38 -8.18
C MET A 48 4.23 1.37 -8.72
N LYS A 49 4.44 0.28 -8.00
CA LYS A 49 5.35 -0.79 -8.41
C LYS A 49 4.91 -1.41 -9.73
N ASP A 50 3.63 -1.79 -9.85
CA ASP A 50 3.06 -2.36 -11.07
C ASP A 50 3.17 -1.38 -12.24
N TYR A 51 2.80 -0.11 -12.03
CA TYR A 51 2.90 0.93 -13.05
C TYR A 51 4.33 1.13 -13.58
N TRP A 52 5.33 1.10 -12.70
CA TRP A 52 6.72 1.27 -13.08
C TRP A 52 7.30 -0.01 -13.68
N TYR A 53 6.97 -1.17 -13.14
CA TYR A 53 7.49 -2.46 -13.63
C TYR A 53 6.99 -2.81 -15.03
N ASP A 54 5.75 -2.44 -15.39
CA ASP A 54 5.24 -2.61 -16.75
C ASP A 54 5.98 -1.75 -17.79
N ARG A 55 6.59 -0.65 -17.34
CA ARG A 55 7.33 0.29 -18.22
C ARG A 55 8.83 0.13 -18.18
N VAL A 56 9.35 -0.57 -17.21
CA VAL A 56 10.78 -0.84 -17.10
C VAL A 56 11.18 -1.91 -18.09
N GLN A 57 12.13 -1.55 -18.94
CA GLN A 57 12.73 -2.40 -19.95
C GLN A 57 14.14 -2.79 -19.51
N VAL A 58 14.56 -4.01 -19.84
CA VAL A 58 15.97 -4.38 -19.77
C VAL A 58 16.67 -3.76 -20.96
N SER A 59 17.69 -2.96 -20.71
CA SER A 59 18.50 -2.33 -21.77
C SER A 59 19.81 -3.09 -21.92
N ILE A 60 20.03 -3.68 -23.09
CA ILE A 60 21.27 -4.34 -23.46
C ILE A 60 22.08 -3.35 -24.29
N PHE A 61 23.06 -2.71 -23.67
CA PHE A 61 23.94 -1.77 -24.36
C PHE A 61 25.01 -2.52 -25.15
N LEU A 62 25.17 -2.14 -26.42
CA LEU A 62 26.13 -2.75 -27.32
C LEU A 62 27.48 -2.03 -27.24
N CYS A 63 28.54 -2.73 -27.58
CA CYS A 63 29.89 -2.20 -27.59
C CYS A 63 30.03 -1.04 -28.57
N THR A 64 30.67 0.05 -28.13
CA THR A 64 31.10 1.16 -28.99
C THR A 64 32.58 1.06 -29.32
N ALA A 65 33.04 1.79 -30.34
CA ALA A 65 34.46 1.80 -30.76
C ALA A 65 35.43 2.30 -29.69
N LYS A 66 34.95 3.05 -28.70
CA LYS A 66 35.75 3.63 -27.61
C LYS A 66 35.37 3.07 -26.22
N SER A 67 34.80 1.89 -26.19
CA SER A 67 34.43 1.25 -24.92
C SER A 67 35.64 0.59 -24.28
N ASP A 68 35.96 0.98 -23.04
CA ASP A 68 37.04 0.38 -22.23
C ASP A 68 36.58 -0.89 -21.47
N LEU A 69 35.37 -1.41 -21.79
CA LEU A 69 34.84 -2.59 -21.13
C LEU A 69 35.55 -3.87 -21.62
N PRO A 70 35.85 -4.84 -20.74
CA PRO A 70 36.55 -6.07 -21.11
C PRO A 70 35.87 -6.85 -22.24
N ASN A 71 34.54 -6.85 -22.29
CA ASN A 71 33.72 -7.53 -23.28
C ASN A 71 33.75 -6.83 -24.65
N CYS A 72 34.25 -5.58 -24.72
CA CYS A 72 34.32 -4.75 -25.91
C CYS A 72 35.72 -4.64 -26.48
N ALA A 73 36.66 -5.50 -26.09
CA ALA A 73 38.04 -5.49 -26.55
C ALA A 73 38.20 -5.60 -28.08
N MET A 74 37.21 -6.11 -28.77
CA MET A 74 37.16 -6.19 -30.26
C MET A 74 36.63 -4.91 -30.94
N GLY A 75 36.30 -3.86 -30.15
CA GLY A 75 35.76 -2.60 -30.67
C GLY A 75 34.23 -2.59 -30.75
N ALA A 76 33.71 -1.82 -31.74
CA ALA A 76 32.26 -1.70 -31.91
C ALA A 76 31.59 -3.00 -32.31
N VAL A 77 30.33 -3.16 -31.91
CA VAL A 77 29.48 -4.30 -32.28
C VAL A 77 29.37 -4.44 -33.81
N THR A 78 29.55 -5.64 -34.32
CA THR A 78 29.39 -5.96 -35.74
C THR A 78 27.94 -6.22 -36.11
N ASP A 79 27.55 -6.09 -37.38
CA ASP A 79 26.21 -6.41 -37.87
C ASP A 79 25.82 -7.88 -37.64
N ALA A 80 26.82 -8.78 -37.74
CA ALA A 80 26.62 -10.20 -37.44
C ALA A 80 26.27 -10.43 -35.97
N GLN A 81 27.01 -9.84 -35.04
CA GLN A 81 26.74 -9.91 -33.60
C GLN A 81 25.39 -9.29 -33.24
N ARG A 82 25.03 -8.14 -33.86
CA ARG A 82 23.74 -7.50 -33.65
C ARG A 82 22.58 -8.42 -34.05
N LYS A 83 22.69 -9.08 -35.22
CA LYS A 83 21.69 -10.02 -35.70
C LYS A 83 21.60 -11.27 -34.80
N ASP A 84 22.71 -11.78 -34.33
CA ASP A 84 22.76 -12.92 -33.42
C ASP A 84 22.08 -12.62 -32.08
N ILE A 85 22.40 -11.48 -31.46
CA ILE A 85 21.73 -11.02 -30.24
C ILE A 85 20.21 -10.90 -30.45
N LEU A 86 19.79 -10.30 -31.56
CA LEU A 86 18.36 -10.16 -31.87
C LEU A 86 17.70 -11.53 -32.04
N SER A 87 18.33 -12.48 -32.74
CA SER A 87 17.79 -13.83 -32.95
C SER A 87 17.65 -14.60 -31.63
N GLN A 88 18.62 -14.45 -30.72
CA GLN A 88 18.56 -15.06 -29.38
C GLN A 88 17.43 -14.46 -28.56
N LEU A 89 17.23 -13.14 -28.59
CA LEU A 89 16.12 -12.46 -27.92
C LEU A 89 14.75 -12.91 -28.46
N GLU A 90 14.64 -13.07 -29.80
CA GLU A 90 13.41 -13.56 -30.42
C GLU A 90 13.12 -15.03 -30.10
N ALA A 91 14.16 -15.85 -29.95
CA ALA A 91 14.02 -17.25 -29.52
C ALA A 91 13.50 -17.39 -28.07
N MET A 92 13.63 -16.34 -27.26
CA MET A 92 13.11 -16.31 -25.88
C MET A 92 11.60 -16.02 -25.79
N LYS A 93 10.86 -15.93 -26.91
CA LYS A 93 9.40 -15.83 -26.88
C LYS A 93 8.78 -17.11 -26.30
N PRO A 94 7.73 -17.02 -25.44
CA PRO A 94 6.88 -15.85 -25.11
C PRO A 94 7.39 -15.01 -23.93
N MET A 95 8.54 -15.32 -23.32
CA MET A 95 9.07 -14.57 -22.19
C MET A 95 9.45 -13.13 -22.58
N VAL A 96 10.09 -12.96 -23.73
CA VAL A 96 10.34 -11.67 -24.38
C VAL A 96 9.11 -11.32 -25.21
N GLN A 97 8.46 -10.20 -24.88
CA GLN A 97 7.26 -9.74 -25.58
C GLN A 97 7.64 -8.89 -26.81
N ASN A 98 8.45 -7.87 -26.60
CA ASN A 98 8.91 -6.96 -27.64
C ASN A 98 10.41 -6.64 -27.48
N VAL A 99 11.08 -6.45 -28.60
CA VAL A 99 12.47 -5.98 -28.66
C VAL A 99 12.51 -4.74 -29.54
N PHE A 100 13.06 -3.65 -29.01
CA PHE A 100 13.22 -2.38 -29.72
C PHE A 100 14.71 -2.06 -29.81
N LEU A 101 15.21 -1.83 -31.03
CA LEU A 101 16.56 -1.33 -31.24
C LEU A 101 16.54 0.20 -31.14
N GLU A 102 17.31 0.75 -30.22
CA GLU A 102 17.58 2.17 -30.12
C GLU A 102 18.94 2.47 -30.77
N SER A 103 18.92 3.26 -31.82
CA SER A 103 20.14 3.68 -32.51
C SER A 103 20.93 4.73 -31.71
N GLN A 104 22.24 4.90 -32.06
CA GLN A 104 23.08 5.92 -31.46
C GLN A 104 22.47 7.33 -31.57
N GLN A 105 21.86 7.65 -32.74
CA GLN A 105 21.22 8.94 -32.95
C GLN A 105 20.00 9.13 -32.03
N GLN A 106 19.17 8.12 -31.90
CA GLN A 106 18.00 8.17 -31.01
C GLN A 106 18.40 8.32 -29.53
N ALA A 107 19.45 7.60 -29.11
CA ALA A 107 20.01 7.71 -27.76
C ALA A 107 20.55 9.14 -27.50
N TYR A 108 21.24 9.71 -28.47
CA TYR A 108 21.75 11.06 -28.41
C TYR A 108 20.65 12.13 -28.36
N ASP A 109 19.62 12.01 -29.20
CA ASP A 109 18.51 12.95 -29.24
C ASP A 109 17.74 12.94 -27.93
N ARG A 110 17.56 11.77 -27.33
CA ARG A 110 16.95 11.62 -26.01
C ARG A 110 17.81 12.25 -24.90
N LEU A 111 19.14 12.03 -24.92
CA LEU A 111 20.06 12.65 -23.98
C LEU A 111 19.94 14.17 -24.04
N LYS A 112 19.97 14.73 -25.22
CA LYS A 112 19.83 16.18 -25.46
C LYS A 112 18.45 16.70 -25.00
N ALA A 113 17.39 15.95 -25.20
CA ALA A 113 16.05 16.36 -24.77
C ALA A 113 15.95 16.47 -23.24
N HIS A 114 16.64 15.58 -22.50
CA HIS A 114 16.62 15.57 -21.04
C HIS A 114 17.58 16.58 -20.40
N TYR A 115 18.74 16.84 -21.01
CA TYR A 115 19.83 17.62 -20.41
C TYR A 115 20.18 18.88 -21.27
N LYS A 116 19.15 19.60 -21.73
CA LYS A 116 19.29 20.76 -22.63
C LYS A 116 20.27 21.84 -22.16
N ASP A 117 20.38 22.06 -20.84
CA ASP A 117 21.13 23.15 -20.23
C ASP A 117 22.44 22.72 -19.53
N SER A 118 22.81 21.47 -19.58
CA SER A 118 24.00 20.96 -18.89
C SER A 118 25.26 21.14 -19.77
N ALA A 119 26.24 21.89 -19.27
CA ALA A 119 27.51 22.11 -19.93
C ALA A 119 28.27 20.78 -20.19
N THR A 120 28.17 19.82 -19.31
CA THR A 120 28.86 18.53 -19.37
C THR A 120 28.44 17.67 -20.56
N TYR A 121 27.23 17.82 -21.08
CA TYR A 121 26.70 17.01 -22.19
C TYR A 121 26.79 17.71 -23.55
N ARG A 122 27.35 18.90 -23.62
CA ARG A 122 27.50 19.66 -24.90
C ARG A 122 28.51 19.05 -25.85
N GLU A 123 29.52 18.37 -25.32
CA GLU A 123 30.65 17.83 -26.10
C GLU A 123 30.44 16.37 -26.55
N ILE A 124 29.34 15.73 -26.11
CA ILE A 124 29.03 14.36 -26.49
C ILE A 124 28.58 14.33 -27.96
N THR A 125 29.12 13.38 -28.70
CA THR A 125 28.76 13.15 -30.11
C THR A 125 27.92 11.89 -30.25
N PRO A 126 27.08 11.74 -31.29
CA PRO A 126 26.28 10.51 -31.50
C PRO A 126 27.12 9.23 -31.54
N ALA A 127 28.35 9.30 -32.08
CA ALA A 127 29.26 8.17 -32.17
C ALA A 127 29.77 7.64 -30.81
N GLN A 128 29.63 8.42 -29.75
CA GLN A 128 29.96 8.02 -28.36
C GLN A 128 28.80 7.34 -27.64
N MET A 129 27.59 7.42 -28.20
CA MET A 129 26.43 6.81 -27.61
C MET A 129 26.36 5.33 -28.01
N PRO A 130 26.16 4.41 -27.03
CA PRO A 130 25.94 3.00 -27.36
C PRO A 130 24.57 2.81 -28.00
N GLU A 131 24.49 1.92 -28.98
CA GLU A 131 23.22 1.34 -29.40
C GLU A 131 22.71 0.43 -28.27
N SER A 132 21.41 0.27 -28.15
CA SER A 132 20.84 -0.64 -27.16
C SER A 132 19.62 -1.38 -27.67
N PHE A 133 19.51 -2.66 -27.26
CA PHE A 133 18.25 -3.38 -27.36
C PHE A 133 17.46 -3.14 -26.09
N ARG A 134 16.24 -2.63 -26.23
CA ARG A 134 15.27 -2.50 -25.17
C ARG A 134 14.32 -3.68 -25.23
N VAL A 135 14.39 -4.50 -24.18
CA VAL A 135 13.66 -5.75 -24.09
C VAL A 135 12.51 -5.57 -23.12
N GLN A 136 11.30 -5.74 -23.62
CA GLN A 136 10.10 -5.80 -22.79
C GLN A 136 9.77 -7.27 -22.51
N LEU A 137 9.66 -7.61 -21.23
CA LEU A 137 9.33 -8.97 -20.78
C LEU A 137 7.84 -9.12 -20.52
N SER A 138 7.29 -10.31 -20.78
CA SER A 138 5.90 -10.66 -20.44
C SER A 138 5.69 -10.73 -18.92
N ASP A 139 6.69 -11.26 -18.21
CA ASP A 139 6.74 -11.26 -16.75
C ASP A 139 7.93 -10.43 -16.28
N PRO A 140 7.64 -9.25 -15.76
CA PRO A 140 8.66 -8.37 -15.29
C PRO A 140 9.55 -8.92 -14.17
N THR A 141 9.19 -9.97 -13.46
CA THR A 141 10.01 -10.54 -12.38
C THR A 141 11.16 -11.43 -12.88
N ARG A 142 11.13 -11.82 -14.14
CA ARG A 142 12.07 -12.78 -14.76
C ARG A 142 13.24 -12.11 -15.52
N TYR A 143 13.58 -10.89 -15.18
CA TYR A 143 14.68 -10.15 -15.82
C TYR A 143 16.05 -10.80 -15.65
N ASP A 144 16.26 -11.53 -14.55
CA ASP A 144 17.53 -12.22 -14.27
C ASP A 144 17.92 -13.20 -15.39
N VAL A 145 16.93 -13.79 -16.05
CA VAL A 145 17.17 -14.74 -17.15
C VAL A 145 17.80 -14.02 -18.35
N VAL A 146 17.30 -12.84 -18.71
CA VAL A 146 17.86 -12.04 -19.82
C VAL A 146 19.21 -11.46 -19.43
N THR A 147 19.31 -10.92 -18.20
CA THR A 147 20.57 -10.35 -17.71
C THR A 147 21.68 -11.41 -17.69
N SER A 148 21.41 -12.59 -17.15
CA SER A 148 22.41 -13.69 -17.09
C SER A 148 22.75 -14.26 -18.46
N ALA A 149 21.83 -14.29 -19.40
CA ALA A 149 22.07 -14.78 -20.77
C ALA A 149 22.96 -13.85 -21.59
N PHE A 150 22.85 -12.53 -21.41
CA PHE A 150 23.55 -11.57 -22.23
C PHE A 150 24.73 -10.86 -21.52
N THR A 151 24.88 -10.99 -20.20
CA THR A 151 26.05 -10.48 -19.50
C THR A 151 27.30 -11.22 -19.95
N GLY A 152 28.24 -10.49 -20.55
CA GLY A 152 29.49 -11.04 -21.08
C GLY A 152 29.37 -11.64 -22.48
N ALA A 153 28.21 -11.55 -23.14
CA ALA A 153 28.05 -12.01 -24.52
C ALA A 153 28.87 -11.14 -25.51
N PRO A 154 29.41 -11.73 -26.61
CA PRO A 154 30.19 -11.00 -27.60
C PRO A 154 29.38 -9.82 -28.21
N GLY A 155 29.96 -8.61 -28.19
CA GLY A 155 29.31 -7.42 -28.69
C GLY A 155 28.37 -6.71 -27.69
N VAL A 156 28.15 -7.32 -26.51
CA VAL A 156 27.38 -6.71 -25.41
C VAL A 156 28.34 -6.04 -24.45
N GLY A 157 28.21 -4.73 -24.27
CA GLY A 157 28.99 -3.94 -23.33
C GLY A 157 28.46 -4.11 -21.90
N GLU A 158 27.20 -3.77 -21.70
CA GLU A 158 26.56 -3.80 -20.40
C GLU A 158 25.08 -4.16 -20.54
N VAL A 159 24.58 -4.95 -19.61
CA VAL A 159 23.13 -5.21 -19.47
C VAL A 159 22.64 -4.45 -18.25
N GLN A 160 21.89 -3.38 -18.48
CA GLN A 160 21.37 -2.54 -17.43
C GLN A 160 19.90 -2.85 -17.17
N ASP A 161 19.62 -3.29 -15.98
CA ASP A 161 18.27 -3.37 -15.46
C ASP A 161 17.90 -2.07 -14.73
N GLN A 162 16.96 -1.33 -15.30
CA GLN A 162 16.50 -0.07 -14.70
C GLN A 162 15.82 -0.28 -13.32
N ARG A 163 15.45 -1.52 -12.97
CA ARG A 163 14.87 -1.83 -11.66
C ARG A 163 15.87 -1.73 -10.54
N ARG A 164 17.14 -2.06 -10.77
CA ARG A 164 18.19 -1.92 -9.75
C ARG A 164 18.24 -0.52 -9.16
N VAL A 165 17.82 0.49 -9.91
CA VAL A 165 17.73 1.88 -9.44
C VAL A 165 16.44 2.12 -8.66
N LEU A 166 15.35 1.42 -9.01
CA LEU A 166 14.03 1.59 -8.39
C LEU A 166 13.83 0.71 -7.15
N ASP A 167 14.44 -0.48 -7.12
CA ASP A 167 14.30 -1.43 -6.01
C ASP A 167 14.66 -0.87 -4.64
N PRO A 168 15.76 -0.12 -4.44
CA PRO A 168 16.07 0.52 -3.18
C PRO A 168 14.95 1.48 -2.74
N LEU A 169 14.40 2.27 -3.67
CA LEU A 169 13.29 3.19 -3.41
C LEU A 169 12.04 2.44 -2.96
N PHE A 170 11.65 1.39 -3.69
CA PHE A 170 10.49 0.57 -3.31
C PHE A 170 10.71 -0.17 -2.00
N ASN A 171 11.92 -0.62 -1.68
CA ASN A 171 12.24 -1.24 -0.41
C ASN A 171 12.09 -0.24 0.76
N VAL A 172 12.54 1.00 0.60
CA VAL A 172 12.34 2.07 1.59
C VAL A 172 10.84 2.37 1.76
N LEU A 173 10.10 2.53 0.66
CA LEU A 173 8.66 2.78 0.71
C LEU A 173 7.90 1.64 1.39
N ARG A 174 8.28 0.39 1.09
CA ARG A 174 7.72 -0.81 1.74
C ARG A 174 8.05 -0.84 3.23
N GLY A 175 9.30 -0.55 3.60
CA GLY A 175 9.72 -0.45 5.00
C GLY A 175 8.89 0.60 5.76
N LEU A 176 8.66 1.76 5.15
CA LEU A 176 7.83 2.83 5.71
C LEU A 176 6.37 2.39 5.88
N SER A 177 5.83 1.66 4.88
CA SER A 177 4.47 1.10 4.94
C SER A 177 4.32 0.05 6.04
N PHE A 178 5.31 -0.82 6.25
CA PHE A 178 5.31 -1.76 7.37
C PHE A 178 5.43 -1.04 8.72
N GLY A 179 6.22 0.02 8.80
CA GLY A 179 6.28 0.87 9.99
C GLY A 179 4.93 1.51 10.32
N ALA A 180 4.24 2.03 9.29
CA ALA A 180 2.89 2.58 9.43
C ALA A 180 1.87 1.52 9.89
N LEU A 181 1.97 0.29 9.36
CA LEU A 181 1.12 -0.83 9.79
C LEU A 181 1.39 -1.23 11.25
N GLY A 182 2.67 -1.24 11.66
CA GLY A 182 3.05 -1.48 13.06
C GLY A 182 2.48 -0.42 14.01
N LEU A 183 2.54 0.86 13.62
CA LEU A 183 1.94 1.95 14.37
C LEU A 183 0.42 1.81 14.43
N ALA A 184 -0.23 1.46 13.33
CA ALA A 184 -1.66 1.22 13.29
C ALA A 184 -2.08 0.06 14.22
N ALA A 185 -1.32 -1.04 14.23
CA ALA A 185 -1.55 -2.16 15.14
C ALA A 185 -1.43 -1.74 16.61
N LEU A 186 -0.43 -0.91 16.94
CA LEU A 186 -0.28 -0.34 18.27
C LEU A 186 -1.48 0.53 18.66
N MET A 187 -1.97 1.39 17.76
CA MET A 187 -3.15 2.22 17.98
C MET A 187 -4.42 1.38 18.20
N VAL A 188 -4.59 0.32 17.43
CA VAL A 188 -5.69 -0.64 17.62
C VAL A 188 -5.59 -1.30 19.01
N LEU A 189 -4.40 -1.72 19.42
CA LEU A 189 -4.18 -2.29 20.76
C LEU A 189 -4.54 -1.29 21.87
N CYS A 190 -4.10 -0.05 21.76
CA CYS A 190 -4.46 1.03 22.69
C CYS A 190 -5.98 1.26 22.73
N SER A 191 -6.64 1.24 21.56
CA SER A 191 -8.09 1.36 21.45
C SER A 191 -8.81 0.21 22.18
N VAL A 192 -8.37 -1.03 21.96
CA VAL A 192 -8.93 -2.22 22.65
C VAL A 192 -8.78 -2.09 24.18
N LEU A 193 -7.61 -1.69 24.67
CA LEU A 193 -7.38 -1.49 26.10
C LEU A 193 -8.25 -0.37 26.68
N LEU A 194 -8.40 0.73 25.96
CA LEU A 194 -9.24 1.85 26.39
C LEU A 194 -10.72 1.43 26.42
N VAL A 195 -11.21 0.76 25.38
CA VAL A 195 -12.58 0.23 25.33
C VAL A 195 -12.82 -0.75 26.50
N ALA A 196 -11.87 -1.65 26.79
CA ALA A 196 -11.97 -2.61 27.88
C ALA A 196 -12.05 -1.90 29.25
N THR A 197 -11.20 -0.89 29.51
CA THR A 197 -11.24 -0.11 30.76
C THR A 197 -12.54 0.68 30.89
N THR A 198 -13.02 1.25 29.80
CA THR A 198 -14.27 2.00 29.75
C THR A 198 -15.48 1.12 30.06
N ILE A 199 -15.56 -0.07 29.46
CA ILE A 199 -16.62 -1.06 29.75
C ILE A 199 -16.58 -1.45 31.23
N ARG A 200 -15.38 -1.69 31.78
CA ARG A 200 -15.21 -2.01 33.18
C ARG A 200 -15.75 -0.92 34.12
N GLN A 201 -15.43 0.33 33.83
CA GLN A 201 -15.91 1.48 34.60
C GLN A 201 -17.44 1.59 34.55
N THR A 202 -18.04 1.42 33.37
CA THR A 202 -19.48 1.48 33.16
C THR A 202 -20.19 0.34 33.88
N ALA A 203 -19.68 -0.90 33.76
CA ALA A 203 -20.23 -2.04 34.46
C ALA A 203 -20.16 -1.85 35.99
N PHE A 204 -19.08 -1.25 36.50
CA PHE A 204 -18.94 -0.94 37.90
C PHE A 204 -19.95 0.13 38.38
N SER A 205 -20.15 1.19 37.61
CA SER A 205 -21.11 2.25 37.95
C SER A 205 -22.56 1.77 37.97
N ARG A 206 -22.89 0.76 37.13
CA ARG A 206 -24.22 0.17 37.03
C ARG A 206 -24.38 -1.16 37.83
N ARG A 207 -23.49 -1.44 38.78
CA ARG A 207 -23.48 -2.71 39.52
C ARG A 207 -24.77 -3.01 40.29
N ARG A 208 -25.47 -1.95 40.77
CA ARG A 208 -26.76 -2.11 41.46
C ARG A 208 -27.87 -2.57 40.50
N GLU A 209 -27.94 -1.95 39.32
CA GLU A 209 -28.90 -2.27 38.25
C GLU A 209 -28.71 -3.72 37.78
N THR A 210 -27.45 -4.10 37.49
CA THR A 210 -27.08 -5.45 37.05
C THR A 210 -27.32 -6.50 38.14
N GLY A 211 -27.11 -6.13 39.41
CA GLY A 211 -27.43 -6.99 40.58
C GLY A 211 -28.92 -7.29 40.70
N ILE A 212 -29.79 -6.30 40.56
CA ILE A 212 -31.25 -6.48 40.57
C ILE A 212 -31.69 -7.38 39.41
N MET A 213 -31.17 -7.17 38.19
CA MET A 213 -31.49 -8.02 37.04
C MET A 213 -31.13 -9.48 37.28
N ARG A 214 -30.00 -9.73 37.97
CA ARG A 214 -29.57 -11.09 38.33
C ARG A 214 -30.50 -11.72 39.35
N LEU A 215 -30.98 -10.96 40.34
CA LEU A 215 -31.94 -11.46 41.35
C LEU A 215 -33.29 -11.82 40.73
N VAL A 216 -33.72 -11.13 39.69
CA VAL A 216 -34.98 -11.41 38.94
C VAL A 216 -34.79 -12.56 37.94
N GLY A 217 -33.57 -13.14 37.82
CA GLY A 217 -33.31 -14.31 36.98
C GLY A 217 -32.97 -13.99 35.54
N ALA A 218 -32.54 -12.74 35.23
CA ALA A 218 -32.09 -12.40 33.89
C ALA A 218 -30.82 -13.18 33.48
N SER A 219 -30.80 -13.71 32.26
CA SER A 219 -29.63 -14.42 31.76
C SER A 219 -28.42 -13.48 31.62
N ALA A 220 -27.20 -14.02 31.76
CA ALA A 220 -25.95 -13.27 31.65
C ALA A 220 -25.86 -12.51 30.30
N PHE A 221 -26.37 -13.10 29.22
CA PHE A 221 -26.40 -12.48 27.89
C PHE A 221 -27.30 -11.23 27.88
N ASN A 222 -28.48 -11.30 28.49
CA ASN A 222 -29.40 -10.15 28.56
C ASN A 222 -28.84 -9.00 29.40
N ILE A 223 -27.98 -9.29 30.39
CA ILE A 223 -27.29 -8.27 31.19
C ILE A 223 -26.12 -7.65 30.39
N GLN A 224 -25.42 -8.43 29.53
CA GLN A 224 -24.28 -7.97 28.76
C GLN A 224 -24.68 -7.21 27.49
N LEU A 225 -25.80 -7.55 26.87
CA LEU A 225 -26.23 -7.06 25.58
C LEU A 225 -26.28 -5.51 25.49
N PRO A 226 -26.84 -4.77 26.47
CA PRO A 226 -26.85 -3.30 26.41
C PRO A 226 -25.43 -2.68 26.32
N PHE A 227 -24.46 -3.22 27.09
CA PHE A 227 -23.09 -2.74 27.10
C PHE A 227 -22.38 -3.02 25.78
N ILE A 228 -22.62 -4.21 25.19
CA ILE A 228 -22.06 -4.58 23.87
C ILE A 228 -22.61 -3.65 22.80
N LEU A 229 -23.92 -3.39 22.79
CA LEU A 229 -24.56 -2.52 21.81
C LEU A 229 -24.13 -1.05 21.95
N GLU A 230 -24.04 -0.53 23.18
CA GLU A 230 -23.54 0.83 23.45
C GLU A 230 -22.11 1.01 22.90
N THR A 231 -21.23 0.05 23.19
CA THR A 231 -19.84 0.05 22.70
C THR A 231 -19.79 -0.09 21.19
N LEU A 232 -20.58 -0.99 20.61
CA LEU A 232 -20.63 -1.23 19.16
C LEU A 232 -21.07 0.04 18.41
N ILE A 233 -22.11 0.72 18.88
CA ILE A 233 -22.59 1.95 18.26
C ILE A 233 -21.51 3.05 18.30
N ALA A 234 -20.87 3.26 19.45
CA ALA A 234 -19.81 4.24 19.59
C ALA A 234 -18.60 3.92 18.67
N THR A 235 -18.20 2.65 18.60
CA THR A 235 -17.09 2.18 17.76
C THR A 235 -17.42 2.32 16.27
N VAL A 236 -18.62 1.91 15.85
CA VAL A 236 -19.06 2.02 14.45
C VAL A 236 -19.17 3.50 14.05
N ALA A 237 -19.69 4.36 14.92
CA ALA A 237 -19.73 5.80 14.65
C ALA A 237 -18.31 6.37 14.44
N GLY A 238 -17.35 5.99 15.30
CA GLY A 238 -15.94 6.36 15.13
C GLY A 238 -15.34 5.84 13.82
N ALA A 239 -15.62 4.59 13.46
CA ALA A 239 -15.13 3.99 12.22
C ALA A 239 -15.73 4.65 10.97
N VAL A 240 -17.02 5.00 10.99
CA VAL A 240 -17.67 5.75 9.90
C VAL A 240 -17.04 7.14 9.74
N LEU A 241 -16.77 7.84 10.84
CA LEU A 241 -16.07 9.12 10.80
C LEU A 241 -14.66 8.97 10.23
N ALA A 242 -13.92 7.91 10.59
CA ALA A 242 -12.60 7.61 10.04
C ALA A 242 -12.66 7.41 8.52
N VAL A 243 -13.61 6.61 8.03
CA VAL A 243 -13.82 6.40 6.59
C VAL A 243 -14.19 7.72 5.89
N GLY A 244 -15.00 8.57 6.52
CA GLY A 244 -15.33 9.89 5.99
C GLY A 244 -14.10 10.80 5.86
N VAL A 245 -13.22 10.81 6.87
CA VAL A 245 -11.94 11.57 6.83
C VAL A 245 -11.01 11.00 5.76
N LEU A 246 -10.89 9.66 5.66
CA LEU A 246 -10.12 9.02 4.59
C LEU A 246 -10.65 9.37 3.21
N TRP A 247 -11.96 9.36 3.03
CA TRP A 247 -12.58 9.76 1.77
C TRP A 247 -12.26 11.21 1.41
N ALA A 248 -12.36 12.12 2.36
CA ALA A 248 -12.02 13.52 2.15
C ALA A 248 -10.53 13.69 1.78
N LEU A 249 -9.63 12.95 2.45
CA LEU A 249 -8.20 13.00 2.22
C LEU A 249 -7.85 12.46 0.82
N VAL A 250 -8.43 11.34 0.40
CA VAL A 250 -8.23 10.78 -0.95
C VAL A 250 -8.82 11.68 -2.01
N ARG A 251 -10.04 12.20 -1.80
CA ARG A 251 -10.76 13.01 -2.80
C ARG A 251 -10.13 14.37 -3.03
N TYR A 252 -9.75 15.06 -1.95
CA TYR A 252 -9.24 16.43 -2.01
C TYR A 252 -7.71 16.49 -1.95
N GLY A 253 -7.06 15.69 -1.09
CA GLY A 253 -5.61 15.68 -0.94
C GLY A 253 -4.91 15.03 -2.13
N ILE A 254 -5.17 13.75 -2.35
CA ILE A 254 -4.51 12.99 -3.42
C ILE A 254 -5.03 13.44 -4.80
N GLY A 255 -6.31 13.76 -4.93
CA GLY A 255 -6.88 14.24 -6.19
C GLY A 255 -6.27 15.54 -6.70
N TYR A 256 -5.78 16.41 -5.81
CA TYR A 256 -5.04 17.63 -6.18
C TYR A 256 -3.61 17.32 -6.66
N LEU A 257 -2.91 16.41 -5.99
CA LEU A 257 -1.56 15.98 -6.39
C LEU A 257 -1.58 15.18 -7.70
N GLY A 258 -2.55 14.30 -7.90
CA GLY A 258 -2.66 13.45 -9.08
C GLY A 258 -2.85 14.21 -10.40
N LYS A 259 -3.38 15.44 -10.34
CA LYS A 259 -3.48 16.33 -11.52
C LYS A 259 -2.12 16.93 -11.95
N ARG A 260 -1.12 16.95 -11.07
CA ARG A 260 0.19 17.55 -11.32
C ARG A 260 1.29 16.52 -11.63
N LEU A 261 1.07 15.27 -11.29
CA LEU A 261 2.07 14.21 -11.44
C LEU A 261 1.50 13.09 -12.35
N PRO A 262 2.23 12.61 -13.35
CA PRO A 262 1.81 11.53 -14.24
C PRO A 262 1.96 10.15 -13.56
N ILE A 263 1.46 10.00 -12.33
CA ILE A 263 1.58 8.79 -11.51
C ILE A 263 0.17 8.34 -11.13
N SER A 264 -0.07 7.03 -11.18
CA SER A 264 -1.32 6.44 -10.71
C SER A 264 -1.37 6.49 -9.18
N PHE A 265 -2.28 7.28 -8.65
CA PHE A 265 -2.55 7.35 -7.22
C PHE A 265 -3.76 6.50 -6.83
N VAL A 266 -3.81 6.08 -5.57
CA VAL A 266 -4.98 5.45 -4.97
C VAL A 266 -6.22 6.31 -5.21
N THR A 267 -7.28 5.67 -5.68
CA THR A 267 -8.54 6.29 -6.04
C THR A 267 -9.59 6.13 -4.95
N THR A 268 -10.70 6.86 -5.07
CA THR A 268 -11.86 6.66 -4.19
C THR A 268 -12.47 5.26 -4.34
N ALA A 269 -12.29 4.59 -5.48
CA ALA A 269 -12.73 3.21 -5.69
C ALA A 269 -11.98 2.23 -4.76
N ASP A 270 -10.66 2.42 -4.61
CA ASP A 270 -9.84 1.60 -3.71
C ASP A 270 -10.27 1.77 -2.26
N LEU A 271 -10.64 2.99 -1.87
CA LEU A 271 -11.17 3.24 -0.53
C LEU A 271 -12.47 2.49 -0.29
N TRP A 272 -13.40 2.47 -1.27
CA TRP A 272 -14.67 1.75 -1.13
C TRP A 272 -14.49 0.23 -1.05
N LEU A 273 -13.42 -0.32 -1.61
CA LEU A 273 -13.04 -1.71 -1.43
C LEU A 273 -12.53 -2.01 -0.01
N VAL A 274 -11.82 -1.05 0.59
CA VAL A 274 -11.21 -1.21 1.92
C VAL A 274 -12.19 -0.86 3.05
N ALA A 275 -13.10 0.08 2.83
CA ALA A 275 -14.04 0.59 3.84
C ALA A 275 -14.87 -0.49 4.53
N PRO A 276 -15.48 -1.48 3.84
CA PRO A 276 -16.22 -2.56 4.50
C PRO A 276 -15.36 -3.38 5.45
N TRP A 277 -14.11 -3.65 5.08
CA TRP A 277 -13.16 -4.36 5.92
C TRP A 277 -12.76 -3.57 7.17
N LEU A 278 -12.58 -2.25 7.05
CA LEU A 278 -12.32 -1.36 8.18
C LEU A 278 -13.51 -1.34 9.16
N LEU A 279 -14.72 -1.24 8.64
CA LEU A 279 -15.93 -1.28 9.48
C LEU A 279 -16.13 -2.64 10.14
N ALA A 280 -15.91 -3.72 9.40
CA ALA A 280 -16.04 -5.08 9.93
C ALA A 280 -14.99 -5.38 11.01
N THR A 281 -13.74 -4.97 10.82
CA THR A 281 -12.68 -5.14 11.82
C THR A 281 -12.96 -4.32 13.07
N ALA A 282 -13.40 -3.07 12.93
CA ALA A 282 -13.77 -2.22 14.07
C ALA A 282 -14.94 -2.82 14.88
N ALA A 283 -16.01 -3.25 14.20
CA ALA A 283 -17.15 -3.89 14.83
C ALA A 283 -16.78 -5.23 15.50
N GLY A 284 -16.01 -6.06 14.82
CA GLY A 284 -15.54 -7.35 15.36
C GLY A 284 -14.67 -7.18 16.60
N LEU A 285 -13.73 -6.24 16.58
CA LEU A 285 -12.89 -5.93 17.73
C LEU A 285 -13.72 -5.36 18.91
N ALA A 286 -14.71 -4.51 18.65
CA ALA A 286 -15.58 -3.98 19.69
C ALA A 286 -16.39 -5.09 20.38
N ILE A 287 -17.02 -5.97 19.58
CA ILE A 287 -17.80 -7.09 20.11
C ILE A 287 -16.91 -8.03 20.92
N LEU A 288 -15.75 -8.41 20.38
CA LEU A 288 -14.81 -9.31 21.01
C LEU A 288 -14.31 -8.74 22.34
N THR A 289 -13.88 -7.47 22.34
CA THR A 289 -13.38 -6.77 23.52
C THR A 289 -14.46 -6.64 24.59
N ALA A 290 -15.68 -6.24 24.19
CA ALA A 290 -16.80 -6.13 25.11
C ALA A 290 -17.16 -7.48 25.72
N TRP A 291 -17.27 -8.53 24.92
CA TRP A 291 -17.59 -9.87 25.39
C TRP A 291 -16.54 -10.44 26.34
N LEU A 292 -15.24 -10.34 25.99
CA LEU A 292 -14.14 -10.82 26.83
C LEU A 292 -14.09 -10.07 28.17
N THR A 293 -14.23 -8.75 28.13
CA THR A 293 -14.18 -7.89 29.32
C THR A 293 -15.35 -8.21 30.26
N LEU A 294 -16.58 -8.30 29.74
CA LEU A 294 -17.78 -8.58 30.54
C LEU A 294 -17.77 -10.00 31.05
N ARG A 295 -17.33 -10.98 30.25
CA ARG A 295 -17.22 -12.39 30.70
C ARG A 295 -16.27 -12.54 31.88
N ARG A 296 -15.16 -11.80 31.88
CA ARG A 296 -14.18 -11.82 32.98
C ARG A 296 -14.72 -11.10 34.23
N TYR A 297 -15.44 -9.99 34.02
CA TYR A 297 -15.90 -9.12 35.11
C TYR A 297 -17.21 -9.61 35.78
N LEU A 298 -18.12 -10.22 35.02
CA LEU A 298 -19.41 -10.72 35.52
C LEU A 298 -19.35 -12.17 36.03
N ARG A 299 -18.20 -12.84 35.99
CA ARG A 299 -18.00 -14.20 36.55
C ARG A 299 -17.78 -14.26 38.06
N VAL A 300 -17.78 -13.10 38.75
CA VAL A 300 -17.65 -13.04 40.20
C VAL A 300 -19.02 -13.05 40.89
#